data_e6fdcce611973ffcdba6b1ab2eee23bb
#
_entry.id   e6fdcce611973ffcdba6b1ab2eee23bb
#
_cell.length_a   1.000
_cell.length_b   1.000
_cell.length_c   1.000
_cell.angle_alpha   90.00
_cell.angle_beta   90.00
_cell.angle_gamma   90.00
#
_symmetry.space_group_name_H-M   'P 1'
#
loop_
_entity.id
_entity.type
_entity.pdbx_description
1 polymer ?
#
loop_
_entity_poly.entity_id
_entity_poly.type
_entity_poly.pdbx_seq_one_letter_code
_entity_poly.pdbx_strand_id
1 'polypeptide(L)'
;MIRVLVADDQPLVRAGVAALLAAEDDIEVVATASDGLQALESATSLQPDVACLDVRMPGLSGIEVARALAGRGEDEPAVPVLILTTFDIDEYVFEALEAGASGFLLKDAEPEEIVRAVRNVAAGNGTLDQAVTRRVLREFSRRRALQRVSTITEAADHLTPREREILELLAQGMSNDEIAEALTVEVSTIKSHLVRILTKLGVRSRLQAVVWAYQNKVVTPLD
;
A
#
# COMPACT_ATOMS: atom_id res chain seq x y z
N MET A 1 -13.22 -13.27 -6.93
CA MET A 1 -13.88 -12.62 -5.76
C MET A 1 -12.77 -12.15 -4.86
N ILE A 2 -12.74 -10.88 -4.50
CA ILE A 2 -11.70 -10.26 -3.65
C ILE A 2 -12.08 -10.54 -2.20
N ARG A 3 -11.21 -11.23 -1.47
CA ARG A 3 -11.41 -11.59 -0.06
C ARG A 3 -10.88 -10.49 0.85
N VAL A 4 -11.73 -9.90 1.69
CA VAL A 4 -11.38 -8.73 2.49
C VAL A 4 -11.56 -9.00 3.99
N LEU A 5 -10.56 -8.63 4.78
CA LEU A 5 -10.66 -8.49 6.23
C LEU A 5 -10.93 -7.02 6.56
N VAL A 6 -11.88 -6.73 7.45
CA VAL A 6 -12.17 -5.39 7.95
C VAL A 6 -11.90 -5.32 9.45
N ALA A 7 -11.02 -4.44 9.90
CA ALA A 7 -10.68 -4.26 11.32
C ALA A 7 -10.83 -2.79 11.75
N ASP A 8 -11.62 -2.58 12.81
CA ASP A 8 -11.93 -1.26 13.37
C ASP A 8 -12.44 -1.44 14.80
N ASP A 9 -12.00 -0.62 15.74
CA ASP A 9 -12.45 -0.70 17.12
C ASP A 9 -13.89 -0.21 17.31
N GLN A 10 -14.39 0.64 16.43
CA GLN A 10 -15.73 1.21 16.44
C GLN A 10 -16.75 0.25 15.77
N PRO A 11 -17.69 -0.36 16.51
CA PRO A 11 -18.58 -1.37 15.94
C PRO A 11 -19.45 -0.87 14.78
N LEU A 12 -19.89 0.38 14.84
CA LEU A 12 -20.75 0.97 13.80
C LEU A 12 -19.96 1.21 12.51
N VAL A 13 -18.75 1.73 12.60
CA VAL A 13 -17.88 1.97 11.44
C VAL A 13 -17.49 0.64 10.80
N ARG A 14 -17.05 -0.33 11.61
CA ARG A 14 -16.72 -1.68 11.15
C ARG A 14 -17.87 -2.34 10.40
N ALA A 15 -19.08 -2.29 10.98
CA ALA A 15 -20.27 -2.84 10.35
C ALA A 15 -20.64 -2.09 9.04
N GLY A 16 -20.48 -0.77 9.01
CA GLY A 16 -20.75 0.07 7.84
C GLY A 16 -19.81 -0.26 6.68
N VAL A 17 -18.49 -0.30 6.94
CA VAL A 17 -17.50 -0.66 5.92
C VAL A 17 -17.71 -2.10 5.43
N ALA A 18 -17.96 -3.04 6.35
CA ALA A 18 -18.22 -4.43 5.97
C ALA A 18 -19.48 -4.57 5.09
N ALA A 19 -20.56 -3.86 5.44
CA ALA A 19 -21.80 -3.87 4.66
C ALA A 19 -21.62 -3.22 3.28
N LEU A 20 -20.88 -2.10 3.20
CA LEU A 20 -20.53 -1.44 1.95
C LEU A 20 -19.80 -2.39 1.00
N LEU A 21 -18.74 -3.06 1.49
CA LEU A 21 -17.95 -3.97 0.69
C LEU A 21 -18.72 -5.24 0.31
N ALA A 22 -19.52 -5.79 1.23
CA ALA A 22 -20.34 -6.98 0.97
C ALA A 22 -21.51 -6.73 -0.01
N ALA A 23 -21.83 -5.46 -0.33
CA ALA A 23 -22.82 -5.11 -1.34
C ALA A 23 -22.29 -5.27 -2.78
N GLU A 24 -20.99 -5.42 -2.96
CA GLU A 24 -20.33 -5.57 -4.27
C GLU A 24 -20.25 -7.05 -4.68
N ASP A 25 -20.65 -7.39 -5.89
CA ASP A 25 -20.70 -8.77 -6.40
C ASP A 25 -19.31 -9.46 -6.48
N ASP A 26 -18.22 -8.68 -6.54
CA ASP A 26 -16.85 -9.13 -6.69
C ASP A 26 -16.04 -9.14 -5.39
N ILE A 27 -16.64 -8.73 -4.25
CA ILE A 27 -15.97 -8.63 -2.95
C ILE A 27 -16.65 -9.53 -1.91
N GLU A 28 -15.85 -10.25 -1.14
CA GLU A 28 -16.28 -11.07 -0.01
C GLU A 28 -15.59 -10.61 1.27
N VAL A 29 -16.35 -10.18 2.28
CA VAL A 29 -15.83 -9.89 3.62
C VAL A 29 -15.68 -11.21 4.38
N VAL A 30 -14.44 -11.73 4.43
CA VAL A 30 -14.13 -13.04 5.02
C VAL A 30 -13.98 -13.00 6.54
N ALA A 31 -13.71 -11.83 7.12
CA ALA A 31 -13.66 -11.63 8.57
C ALA A 31 -13.82 -10.17 8.94
N THR A 32 -14.24 -9.93 10.19
CA THR A 32 -14.18 -8.62 10.85
C THR A 32 -13.46 -8.75 12.19
N ALA A 33 -12.67 -7.75 12.59
CA ALA A 33 -11.94 -7.74 13.84
C ALA A 33 -12.19 -6.42 14.60
N SER A 34 -12.18 -6.46 15.94
CA SER A 34 -12.41 -5.31 16.80
C SER A 34 -11.13 -4.73 17.39
N ASP A 35 -10.01 -5.41 17.20
CA ASP A 35 -8.68 -5.01 17.67
C ASP A 35 -7.58 -5.57 16.76
N GLY A 36 -6.35 -5.06 16.96
CA GLY A 36 -5.23 -5.41 16.10
C GLY A 36 -4.73 -6.85 16.26
N LEU A 37 -4.90 -7.47 17.43
CA LEU A 37 -4.49 -8.87 17.63
C LEU A 37 -5.42 -9.82 16.86
N GLN A 38 -6.73 -9.62 16.96
CA GLN A 38 -7.72 -10.36 16.17
C GLN A 38 -7.52 -10.15 14.67
N ALA A 39 -7.19 -8.91 14.25
CA ALA A 39 -6.92 -8.59 12.87
C ALA A 39 -5.70 -9.37 12.34
N LEU A 40 -4.60 -9.41 13.10
CA LEU A 40 -3.40 -10.13 12.73
C LEU A 40 -3.64 -11.65 12.68
N GLU A 41 -4.32 -12.22 13.66
CA GLU A 41 -4.67 -13.64 13.69
C GLU A 41 -5.55 -14.02 12.48
N SER A 42 -6.60 -13.22 12.22
CA SER A 42 -7.51 -13.45 11.08
C SER A 42 -6.78 -13.33 9.75
N ALA A 43 -5.94 -12.31 9.57
CA ALA A 43 -5.18 -12.12 8.34
C ALA A 43 -4.19 -13.28 8.10
N THR A 44 -3.53 -13.76 9.16
CA THR A 44 -2.57 -14.87 9.05
C THR A 44 -3.25 -16.20 8.71
N SER A 45 -4.41 -16.47 9.33
CA SER A 45 -5.14 -17.74 9.12
C SER A 45 -5.94 -17.78 7.82
N LEU A 46 -6.56 -16.67 7.43
CA LEU A 46 -7.45 -16.61 6.27
C LEU A 46 -6.76 -16.16 4.99
N GLN A 47 -5.59 -15.54 5.08
CA GLN A 47 -4.85 -14.97 3.94
C GLN A 47 -5.77 -14.19 2.98
N PRO A 48 -6.38 -13.07 3.43
CA PRO A 48 -7.22 -12.26 2.57
C PRO A 48 -6.39 -11.57 1.49
N ASP A 49 -7.06 -11.19 0.38
CA ASP A 49 -6.44 -10.41 -0.69
C ASP A 49 -6.18 -8.95 -0.27
N VAL A 50 -6.97 -8.44 0.70
CA VAL A 50 -6.80 -7.10 1.28
C VAL A 50 -7.22 -7.11 2.75
N ALA A 51 -6.42 -6.47 3.61
CA ALA A 51 -6.81 -6.13 4.98
C ALA A 51 -7.08 -4.62 5.08
N CYS A 52 -8.34 -4.24 5.34
CA CYS A 52 -8.75 -2.86 5.64
C CYS A 52 -8.64 -2.65 7.15
N LEU A 53 -7.73 -1.78 7.59
CA LEU A 53 -7.40 -1.61 9.00
C LEU A 53 -7.55 -0.14 9.44
N ASP A 54 -8.23 0.09 10.57
CA ASP A 54 -8.12 1.38 11.23
C ASP A 54 -6.72 1.54 11.86
N VAL A 55 -6.25 2.78 11.94
CA VAL A 55 -4.97 3.09 12.59
C VAL A 55 -5.03 2.81 14.09
N ARG A 56 -6.09 3.27 14.76
CA ARG A 56 -6.21 3.19 16.21
C ARG A 56 -7.10 2.03 16.65
N MET A 57 -6.48 0.97 17.10
CA MET A 57 -7.16 -0.21 17.65
C MET A 57 -6.50 -0.63 18.97
N PRO A 58 -7.26 -1.26 19.90
CA PRO A 58 -6.67 -1.87 21.08
C PRO A 58 -5.66 -2.97 20.76
N GLY A 59 -4.70 -3.17 21.64
CA GLY A 59 -3.66 -4.19 21.50
C GLY A 59 -2.58 -3.80 20.52
N LEU A 60 -2.79 -4.02 19.23
CA LEU A 60 -1.92 -3.56 18.14
C LEU A 60 -2.63 -2.49 17.32
N SER A 61 -1.92 -1.42 16.99
CA SER A 61 -2.38 -0.45 15.99
C SER A 61 -2.45 -1.07 14.59
N GLY A 62 -3.29 -0.53 13.70
CA GLY A 62 -3.31 -0.99 12.30
C GLY A 62 -1.97 -0.85 11.59
N ILE A 63 -1.14 0.11 11.99
CA ILE A 63 0.21 0.29 11.46
C ILE A 63 1.15 -0.85 11.91
N GLU A 64 1.05 -1.29 13.17
CA GLU A 64 1.82 -2.44 13.66
C GLU A 64 1.36 -3.73 12.99
N VAL A 65 0.05 -3.90 12.77
CA VAL A 65 -0.50 -5.02 12.00
C VAL A 65 0.00 -4.97 10.55
N ALA A 66 -0.03 -3.81 9.89
CA ALA A 66 0.50 -3.64 8.53
C ALA A 66 1.98 -4.03 8.44
N ARG A 67 2.78 -3.63 9.44
CA ARG A 67 4.21 -4.00 9.51
C ARG A 67 4.41 -5.51 9.66
N ALA A 68 3.56 -6.18 10.42
CA ALA A 68 3.59 -7.63 10.58
C ALA A 68 3.17 -8.38 9.31
N LEU A 69 2.19 -7.84 8.55
CA LEU A 69 1.64 -8.44 7.33
C LEU A 69 2.43 -8.14 6.05
N ALA A 70 3.36 -7.18 6.09
CA ALA A 70 4.13 -6.75 4.92
C ALA A 70 5.11 -7.82 4.35
N GLY A 71 5.07 -9.06 4.85
CA GLY A 71 5.93 -10.15 4.43
C GLY A 71 7.38 -10.03 4.90
N ARG A 72 8.01 -11.14 5.20
CA ARG A 72 9.40 -11.21 5.69
C ARG A 72 10.37 -11.92 4.74
N GLY A 73 9.90 -12.41 3.59
CA GLY A 73 10.71 -13.15 2.63
C GLY A 73 9.89 -13.71 1.48
N GLU A 74 10.55 -14.43 0.57
CA GLU A 74 9.91 -15.04 -0.61
C GLU A 74 8.90 -16.15 -0.24
N ASP A 75 9.00 -16.72 0.96
CA ASP A 75 8.18 -17.84 1.43
C ASP A 75 6.94 -17.38 2.25
N GLU A 76 6.85 -16.12 2.65
CA GLU A 76 5.68 -15.56 3.35
C GLU A 76 4.93 -14.57 2.46
N PRO A 77 3.76 -14.96 1.92
CA PRO A 77 2.96 -14.04 1.10
C PRO A 77 2.51 -12.85 1.95
N ALA A 78 2.87 -11.65 1.50
CA ALA A 78 2.42 -10.42 2.13
C ALA A 78 0.91 -10.25 1.91
N VAL A 79 0.18 -9.90 2.97
CA VAL A 79 -1.22 -9.47 2.85
C VAL A 79 -1.24 -7.96 2.60
N PRO A 80 -1.76 -7.50 1.45
CA PRO A 80 -1.87 -6.08 1.15
C PRO A 80 -2.76 -5.35 2.16
N VAL A 81 -2.29 -4.23 2.70
CA VAL A 81 -3.00 -3.45 3.73
C VAL A 81 -3.47 -2.12 3.16
N LEU A 82 -4.77 -1.85 3.30
CA LEU A 82 -5.39 -0.55 3.13
C LEU A 82 -5.69 0.04 4.51
N ILE A 83 -5.04 1.13 4.87
CA ILE A 83 -5.34 1.87 6.09
C ILE A 83 -6.57 2.75 5.85
N LEU A 84 -7.58 2.63 6.73
CA LEU A 84 -8.76 3.48 6.78
C LEU A 84 -8.78 4.22 8.11
N THR A 85 -8.73 5.55 8.13
CA THR A 85 -8.68 6.32 9.37
C THR A 85 -9.52 7.59 9.31
N THR A 86 -10.01 8.03 10.48
CA THR A 86 -10.66 9.34 10.64
C THR A 86 -9.66 10.47 10.82
N PHE A 87 -8.38 10.18 10.99
CA PHE A 87 -7.37 11.16 11.36
C PHE A 87 -6.46 11.50 10.20
N ASP A 88 -6.48 12.77 9.85
CA ASP A 88 -5.59 13.42 8.91
C ASP A 88 -4.31 13.88 9.63
N ILE A 89 -3.58 12.93 10.25
CA ILE A 89 -2.32 13.23 10.94
C ILE A 89 -1.19 12.77 10.02
N ASP A 90 -0.41 13.73 9.52
CA ASP A 90 0.74 13.50 8.65
C ASP A 90 1.66 12.37 9.15
N GLU A 91 1.83 12.26 10.47
CA GLU A 91 2.67 11.25 11.12
C GLU A 91 2.20 9.82 10.82
N TYR A 92 0.89 9.54 10.90
CA TYR A 92 0.34 8.20 10.63
C TYR A 92 0.46 7.78 9.17
N VAL A 93 0.37 8.73 8.24
CA VAL A 93 0.56 8.43 6.82
C VAL A 93 1.98 7.91 6.57
N PHE A 94 2.99 8.58 7.15
CA PHE A 94 4.39 8.15 6.99
C PHE A 94 4.67 6.84 7.68
N GLU A 95 4.19 6.67 8.91
CA GLU A 95 4.36 5.42 9.64
C GLU A 95 3.70 4.24 8.93
N ALA A 96 2.50 4.45 8.34
CA ALA A 96 1.81 3.44 7.55
C ALA A 96 2.60 3.05 6.30
N LEU A 97 3.14 4.04 5.57
CA LEU A 97 3.98 3.80 4.40
C LEU A 97 5.27 3.07 4.78
N GLU A 98 5.95 3.48 5.85
CA GLU A 98 7.14 2.81 6.37
C GLU A 98 6.84 1.38 6.86
N ALA A 99 5.65 1.15 7.38
CA ALA A 99 5.18 -0.18 7.75
C ALA A 99 4.89 -1.10 6.56
N GLY A 100 4.80 -0.56 5.34
CA GLY A 100 4.53 -1.33 4.12
C GLY A 100 3.08 -1.34 3.69
N ALA A 101 2.23 -0.43 4.20
CA ALA A 101 0.86 -0.28 3.74
C ALA A 101 0.81 -0.09 2.22
N SER A 102 -0.14 -0.76 1.58
CA SER A 102 -0.38 -0.69 0.14
C SER A 102 -1.31 0.45 -0.25
N GLY A 103 -2.09 0.97 0.72
CA GLY A 103 -2.98 2.10 0.53
C GLY A 103 -3.28 2.83 1.83
N PHE A 104 -3.74 4.07 1.69
CA PHE A 104 -4.19 4.91 2.80
C PHE A 104 -5.36 5.77 2.33
N LEU A 105 -6.46 5.75 3.07
CA LEU A 105 -7.67 6.49 2.77
C LEU A 105 -8.31 7.04 4.05
N LEU A 106 -8.98 8.17 3.95
CA LEU A 106 -9.76 8.71 5.05
C LEU A 106 -11.14 8.01 5.10
N LYS A 107 -11.69 7.80 6.31
CA LYS A 107 -13.00 7.15 6.49
C LYS A 107 -14.19 8.03 6.04
N ASP A 108 -13.95 9.34 5.84
CA ASP A 108 -14.92 10.27 5.26
C ASP A 108 -14.88 10.32 3.72
N ALA A 109 -14.05 9.49 3.09
CA ALA A 109 -14.06 9.29 1.66
C ALA A 109 -15.43 8.74 1.19
N GLU A 110 -15.80 9.08 -0.05
CA GLU A 110 -17.04 8.57 -0.64
C GLU A 110 -17.03 7.03 -0.69
N PRO A 111 -18.17 6.37 -0.47
CA PRO A 111 -18.29 4.91 -0.48
C PRO A 111 -17.64 4.24 -1.70
N GLU A 112 -17.83 4.81 -2.88
CA GLU A 112 -17.26 4.34 -4.15
C GLU A 112 -15.73 4.41 -4.16
N GLU A 113 -15.15 5.37 -3.43
CA GLU A 113 -13.69 5.48 -3.32
C GLU A 113 -13.10 4.38 -2.46
N ILE A 114 -13.79 4.00 -1.38
CA ILE A 114 -13.37 2.87 -0.51
C ILE A 114 -13.39 1.57 -1.33
N VAL A 115 -14.46 1.31 -2.07
CA VAL A 115 -14.59 0.13 -2.93
C VAL A 115 -13.49 0.10 -3.99
N ARG A 116 -13.27 1.23 -4.67
CA ARG A 116 -12.22 1.38 -5.68
C ARG A 116 -10.82 1.16 -5.08
N ALA A 117 -10.56 1.68 -3.88
CA ALA A 117 -9.29 1.49 -3.19
C ALA A 117 -9.03 0.02 -2.87
N VAL A 118 -10.02 -0.72 -2.40
CA VAL A 118 -9.93 -2.17 -2.16
C VAL A 118 -9.58 -2.91 -3.45
N ARG A 119 -10.27 -2.63 -4.56
CA ARG A 119 -9.99 -3.24 -5.86
C ARG A 119 -8.58 -2.94 -6.34
N ASN A 120 -8.13 -1.69 -6.21
CA ASN A 120 -6.78 -1.27 -6.59
C ASN A 120 -5.72 -1.99 -5.76
N VAL A 121 -5.88 -2.05 -4.44
CA VAL A 121 -4.93 -2.73 -3.55
C VAL A 121 -4.87 -4.23 -3.85
N ALA A 122 -6.01 -4.89 -4.07
CA ALA A 122 -6.07 -6.30 -4.47
C ALA A 122 -5.38 -6.56 -5.84
N ALA A 123 -5.45 -5.60 -6.76
CA ALA A 123 -4.75 -5.68 -8.04
C ALA A 123 -3.23 -5.46 -7.91
N GLY A 124 -2.74 -5.08 -6.73
CA GLY A 124 -1.33 -4.70 -6.49
C GLY A 124 -1.02 -3.25 -6.87
N ASN A 125 -2.06 -2.44 -7.09
CA ASN A 125 -1.93 -1.01 -7.32
C ASN A 125 -2.00 -0.28 -5.97
N GLY A 126 -1.03 0.58 -5.68
CA GLY A 126 -1.09 1.41 -4.47
C GLY A 126 -2.21 2.46 -4.59
N THR A 127 -2.87 2.76 -3.48
CA THR A 127 -3.88 3.81 -3.43
C THR A 127 -3.53 4.81 -2.34
N LEU A 128 -3.39 6.07 -2.73
CA LEU A 128 -3.30 7.22 -1.83
C LEU A 128 -4.36 8.23 -2.24
N ASP A 129 -5.06 8.79 -1.26
CA ASP A 129 -5.87 9.98 -1.45
C ASP A 129 -5.02 11.12 -2.04
N GLN A 130 -5.62 11.99 -2.88
CA GLN A 130 -4.90 13.12 -3.49
C GLN A 130 -4.32 14.09 -2.47
N ALA A 131 -5.03 14.32 -1.35
CA ALA A 131 -4.55 15.17 -0.27
C ALA A 131 -3.34 14.53 0.42
N VAL A 132 -3.41 13.22 0.66
CA VAL A 132 -2.33 12.42 1.23
C VAL A 132 -1.12 12.38 0.29
N THR A 133 -1.31 12.19 -1.00
CA THR A 133 -0.21 12.18 -2.00
C THR A 133 0.59 13.49 -1.97
N ARG A 134 -0.09 14.65 -1.99
CA ARG A 134 0.58 15.96 -1.93
C ARG A 134 1.35 16.19 -0.63
N ARG A 135 0.86 15.64 0.50
CA ARG A 135 1.53 15.72 1.80
C ARG A 135 2.75 14.82 1.86
N VAL A 136 2.62 13.58 1.40
CA VAL A 136 3.72 12.63 1.28
C VAL A 136 4.87 13.26 0.51
N LEU A 137 4.63 13.81 -0.67
CA LEU A 137 5.65 14.46 -1.49
C LEU A 137 6.33 15.65 -0.78
N ARG A 138 5.56 16.50 -0.07
CA ARG A 138 6.10 17.65 0.68
C ARG A 138 6.99 17.22 1.85
N GLU A 139 6.55 16.26 2.65
CA GLU A 139 7.31 15.79 3.81
C GLU A 139 8.57 15.03 3.38
N PHE A 140 8.52 14.24 2.30
CA PHE A 140 9.72 13.64 1.74
C PHE A 140 10.74 14.68 1.29
N SER A 141 10.28 15.77 0.68
CA SER A 141 11.14 16.90 0.31
C SER A 141 11.79 17.54 1.54
N ARG A 142 11.07 17.65 2.67
CA ARG A 142 11.55 18.19 3.93
C ARG A 142 12.57 17.26 4.62
N ARG A 143 12.26 15.98 4.77
CA ARG A 143 13.17 14.98 5.38
C ARG A 143 14.47 14.85 4.61
N ARG A 144 14.41 14.97 3.27
CA ARG A 144 15.58 14.97 2.40
C ARG A 144 16.51 16.16 2.64
N ALA A 145 15.98 17.33 3.01
CA ALA A 145 16.79 18.49 3.37
C ALA A 145 17.59 18.27 4.68
N LEU A 146 17.10 17.38 5.54
CA LEU A 146 17.73 17.03 6.83
C LEU A 146 18.70 15.85 6.76
N GLN A 147 18.50 14.93 5.81
CA GLN A 147 19.37 13.75 5.58
C GLN A 147 20.35 14.02 4.43
N ARG A 148 21.38 14.79 4.69
CA ARG A 148 22.57 14.81 3.82
C ARG A 148 23.46 13.63 4.17
N VAL A 149 23.76 12.83 3.11
CA VAL A 149 24.92 11.93 2.96
C VAL A 149 24.74 10.46 3.37
N SER A 150 24.94 9.66 2.35
CA SER A 150 25.56 8.32 2.30
C SER A 150 24.64 7.12 2.04
N THR A 151 25.02 6.38 1.00
CA THR A 151 24.64 5.02 0.59
C THR A 151 23.47 4.84 -0.39
N ILE A 152 23.21 5.77 -1.30
CA ILE A 152 21.98 5.75 -2.12
C ILE A 152 22.22 5.31 -3.58
N THR A 153 23.46 5.30 -4.06
CA THR A 153 23.76 5.07 -5.48
C THR A 153 23.80 3.58 -5.84
N GLU A 154 24.15 2.71 -4.91
CA GLU A 154 24.38 1.28 -5.22
C GLU A 154 23.09 0.49 -5.55
N ALA A 155 21.98 0.75 -4.86
CA ALA A 155 20.74 -0.02 -5.09
C ALA A 155 20.10 0.28 -6.47
N ALA A 156 20.22 1.50 -7.00
CA ALA A 156 19.74 1.84 -8.35
C ALA A 156 20.54 1.13 -9.45
N ASP A 157 21.82 0.84 -9.20
CA ASP A 157 22.71 0.16 -10.14
C ASP A 157 22.42 -1.35 -10.24
N HIS A 158 21.67 -1.91 -9.26
CA HIS A 158 21.25 -3.32 -9.27
C HIS A 158 19.97 -3.58 -10.06
N LEU A 159 19.24 -2.54 -10.48
CA LEU A 159 18.07 -2.69 -11.34
C LEU A 159 18.51 -2.95 -12.79
N THR A 160 17.89 -3.94 -13.41
CA THR A 160 18.02 -4.11 -14.87
C THR A 160 17.39 -2.93 -15.61
N PRO A 161 17.75 -2.67 -16.89
CA PRO A 161 17.12 -1.61 -17.66
C PRO A 161 15.59 -1.71 -17.69
N ARG A 162 15.04 -2.93 -17.75
CA ARG A 162 13.60 -3.17 -17.75
C ARG A 162 12.95 -2.88 -16.39
N GLU A 163 13.60 -3.24 -15.30
CA GLU A 163 13.11 -2.93 -13.96
C GLU A 163 13.15 -1.43 -13.68
N ARG A 164 14.15 -0.71 -14.18
CA ARG A 164 14.23 0.75 -14.08
C ARG A 164 13.10 1.41 -14.86
N GLU A 165 12.85 1.00 -16.11
CA GLU A 165 11.76 1.48 -16.95
C GLU A 165 10.40 1.28 -16.26
N ILE A 166 10.15 0.11 -15.69
CA ILE A 166 8.92 -0.18 -14.93
C ILE A 166 8.83 0.72 -13.68
N LEU A 167 9.92 0.95 -12.96
CA LEU A 167 9.94 1.83 -11.79
C LEU A 167 9.65 3.29 -12.16
N GLU A 168 10.12 3.75 -13.30
CA GLU A 168 9.85 5.09 -13.82
C GLU A 168 8.36 5.28 -14.17
N LEU A 169 7.74 4.33 -14.87
CA LEU A 169 6.30 4.34 -15.17
C LEU A 169 5.45 4.24 -13.90
N LEU A 170 5.90 3.40 -12.97
CA LEU A 170 5.29 3.28 -11.64
C LEU A 170 5.25 4.63 -10.89
N ALA A 171 6.36 5.35 -10.93
CA ALA A 171 6.50 6.65 -10.28
C ALA A 171 5.68 7.76 -10.97
N GLN A 172 5.31 7.57 -12.24
CA GLN A 172 4.35 8.42 -12.96
C GLN A 172 2.89 8.13 -12.57
N GLY A 173 2.65 7.14 -11.68
CA GLY A 173 1.32 6.78 -11.20
C GLY A 173 0.57 5.76 -12.04
N MET A 174 1.21 5.16 -13.06
CA MET A 174 0.57 4.18 -13.93
C MET A 174 0.24 2.88 -13.16
N SER A 175 -0.95 2.33 -13.39
CA SER A 175 -1.38 1.02 -12.89
C SER A 175 -0.58 -0.12 -13.56
N ASN A 176 -0.72 -1.34 -13.04
CA ASN A 176 -0.07 -2.51 -13.65
C ASN A 176 -0.57 -2.77 -15.07
N ASP A 177 -1.86 -2.52 -15.33
CA ASP A 177 -2.49 -2.69 -16.64
C ASP A 177 -1.95 -1.66 -17.63
N GLU A 178 -1.87 -0.38 -17.25
CA GLU A 178 -1.30 0.70 -18.07
C GLU A 178 0.18 0.47 -18.38
N ILE A 179 0.97 0.00 -17.39
CA ILE A 179 2.38 -0.36 -17.60
C ILE A 179 2.50 -1.55 -18.56
N ALA A 180 1.64 -2.56 -18.40
CA ALA A 180 1.63 -3.74 -19.27
C ALA A 180 1.30 -3.36 -20.72
N GLU A 181 0.32 -2.49 -20.92
CA GLU A 181 -0.04 -1.94 -22.24
C GLU A 181 1.11 -1.13 -22.84
N ALA A 182 1.67 -0.18 -22.08
CA ALA A 182 2.78 0.68 -22.53
C ALA A 182 4.03 -0.12 -22.95
N LEU A 183 4.29 -1.23 -22.24
CA LEU A 183 5.46 -2.08 -22.46
C LEU A 183 5.18 -3.31 -23.33
N THR A 184 3.93 -3.48 -23.78
CA THR A 184 3.46 -4.60 -24.63
C THR A 184 3.80 -5.97 -24.02
N VAL A 185 3.44 -6.15 -22.73
CA VAL A 185 3.62 -7.39 -21.99
C VAL A 185 2.36 -7.75 -21.20
N GLU A 186 2.30 -8.98 -20.68
CA GLU A 186 1.21 -9.40 -19.80
C GLU A 186 1.29 -8.73 -18.41
N VAL A 187 0.14 -8.45 -17.79
CA VAL A 187 0.04 -7.89 -16.42
C VAL A 187 0.76 -8.76 -15.39
N SER A 188 0.69 -10.09 -15.56
CA SER A 188 1.41 -11.07 -14.73
C SER A 188 2.94 -10.87 -14.77
N THR A 189 3.47 -10.44 -15.93
CA THR A 189 4.89 -10.12 -16.09
C THR A 189 5.26 -8.86 -15.29
N ILE A 190 4.42 -7.83 -15.33
CA ILE A 190 4.62 -6.62 -14.52
C ILE A 190 4.62 -6.95 -13.04
N LYS A 191 3.64 -7.74 -12.54
CA LYS A 191 3.59 -8.19 -11.14
C LYS A 191 4.88 -8.92 -10.73
N SER A 192 5.40 -9.80 -11.59
CA SER A 192 6.65 -10.52 -11.34
C SER A 192 7.87 -9.59 -11.29
N HIS A 193 7.93 -8.58 -12.15
CA HIS A 193 8.98 -7.56 -12.10
C HIS A 193 8.87 -6.70 -10.84
N LEU A 194 7.66 -6.32 -10.42
CA LEU A 194 7.46 -5.53 -9.20
C LEU A 194 7.98 -6.26 -7.97
N VAL A 195 7.68 -7.54 -7.80
CA VAL A 195 8.24 -8.33 -6.68
C VAL A 195 9.77 -8.25 -6.66
N ARG A 196 10.43 -8.43 -7.82
CA ARG A 196 11.90 -8.34 -7.92
C ARG A 196 12.41 -6.92 -7.63
N ILE A 197 11.73 -5.89 -8.13
CA ILE A 197 12.07 -4.48 -7.85
C ILE A 197 11.99 -4.23 -6.34
N LEU A 198 10.87 -4.58 -5.69
CA LEU A 198 10.69 -4.41 -4.25
C LEU A 198 11.81 -5.10 -3.45
N THR A 199 12.14 -6.34 -3.80
CA THR A 199 13.22 -7.11 -3.16
C THR A 199 14.58 -6.41 -3.34
N LYS A 200 14.92 -5.98 -4.56
CA LYS A 200 16.20 -5.31 -4.87
C LYS A 200 16.34 -3.95 -4.19
N LEU A 201 15.24 -3.21 -4.06
CA LEU A 201 15.23 -1.91 -3.40
C LEU A 201 15.14 -2.03 -1.86
N GLY A 202 14.89 -3.23 -1.32
CA GLY A 202 14.69 -3.46 0.10
C GLY A 202 13.42 -2.81 0.65
N VAL A 203 12.40 -2.63 -0.21
CA VAL A 203 11.11 -2.02 0.15
C VAL A 203 9.99 -3.05 0.13
N ARG A 204 8.90 -2.77 0.85
CA ARG A 204 7.83 -3.75 1.13
C ARG A 204 6.55 -3.51 0.34
N SER A 205 6.38 -2.31 -0.24
CA SER A 205 5.18 -1.98 -0.99
C SER A 205 5.50 -1.14 -2.23
N ARG A 206 4.54 -1.15 -3.17
CA ARG A 206 4.57 -0.30 -4.36
C ARG A 206 4.76 1.17 -4.02
N LEU A 207 4.06 1.66 -2.98
CA LEU A 207 4.17 3.05 -2.54
C LEU A 207 5.56 3.38 -2.03
N GLN A 208 6.19 2.47 -1.27
CA GLN A 208 7.59 2.63 -0.87
C GLN A 208 8.54 2.67 -2.06
N ALA A 209 8.30 1.87 -3.11
CA ALA A 209 9.12 1.90 -4.33
C ALA A 209 9.01 3.23 -5.07
N VAL A 210 7.80 3.79 -5.16
CA VAL A 210 7.57 5.14 -5.74
C VAL A 210 8.33 6.20 -4.94
N VAL A 211 8.17 6.19 -3.61
CA VAL A 211 8.88 7.10 -2.72
C VAL A 211 10.40 6.96 -2.90
N TRP A 212 10.90 5.72 -2.94
CA TRP A 212 12.31 5.41 -3.17
C TRP A 212 12.80 5.99 -4.51
N ALA A 213 12.02 5.86 -5.60
CA ALA A 213 12.37 6.38 -6.92
C ALA A 213 12.54 7.91 -6.92
N TYR A 214 11.65 8.63 -6.24
CA TYR A 214 11.77 10.09 -6.08
C TYR A 214 12.95 10.47 -5.18
N GLN A 215 13.18 9.77 -4.08
CA GLN A 215 14.31 10.01 -3.18
C GLN A 215 15.65 9.84 -3.88
N ASN A 216 15.77 8.85 -4.75
CA ASN A 216 17.02 8.49 -5.44
C ASN A 216 17.17 9.12 -6.82
N LYS A 217 16.30 10.10 -7.17
CA LYS A 217 16.33 10.83 -8.45
C LYS A 217 16.27 9.90 -9.68
N VAL A 218 15.64 8.74 -9.55
CA VAL A 218 15.32 7.88 -10.69
C VAL A 218 14.29 8.59 -11.57
N VAL A 219 13.38 9.35 -10.93
CA VAL A 219 12.42 10.23 -11.60
C VAL A 219 12.49 11.64 -11.01
N THR A 220 12.20 12.63 -11.86
CA THR A 220 12.05 14.03 -11.46
C THR A 220 10.56 14.28 -11.17
N PRO A 221 10.20 15.02 -10.11
CA PRO A 221 8.81 15.42 -9.90
C PRO A 221 8.26 16.13 -11.14
N LEU A 222 7.03 15.82 -11.49
CA LEU A 222 6.28 16.60 -12.47
C LEU A 222 6.01 17.99 -11.84
N ASP A 223 6.39 19.06 -12.54
CA ASP A 223 6.12 20.45 -12.17
C ASP A 223 4.62 20.74 -12.10
#